data_8f0a0159d8ec107f7032854ff11fd8d2
#
_entry.id   8f0a0159d8ec107f7032854ff11fd8d2
#
_cell.length_a   1.000
_cell.length_b   1.000
_cell.length_c   1.000
_cell.angle_alpha   90.00
_cell.angle_beta   90.00
_cell.angle_gamma   90.00
#
_symmetry.space_group_name_H-M   'P 1'
#
loop_
_entity.id
_entity.type
_entity.pdbx_description
1 polymer ?
#
loop_
_entity_poly.entity_id
_entity_poly.type
_entity_poly.pdbx_seq_one_letter_code
_entity_poly.pdbx_strand_id
1 'polypeptide(L)'
;MNLLVTGAAGFIGSHFVLRHVANHPEDTIVVLDKLTYAADKSFLDPVEDAITFVEGDIADQALVTKLIEDHSIDTVVNFAAESHVDNSISDATPFLHTNVIGTQAIIEVIKEHPHVRLVHISTDEVY
;
A
#
# COMPACT_ATOMS: atom_id res chain seq x y z
N MET A 1 13.57 -6.65 8.39
CA MET A 1 13.05 -5.74 7.36
C MET A 1 11.77 -5.09 7.87
N ASN A 2 11.64 -3.79 7.65
CA ASN A 2 10.44 -3.06 8.07
C ASN A 2 9.72 -2.58 6.82
N LEU A 3 8.51 -3.10 6.58
CA LEU A 3 7.76 -2.85 5.36
C LEU A 3 6.56 -1.94 5.61
N LEU A 4 6.35 -1.01 4.68
CA LEU A 4 5.08 -0.31 4.53
C LEU A 4 4.40 -0.87 3.29
N VAL A 5 3.26 -1.53 3.46
CA VAL A 5 2.52 -2.14 2.36
C VAL A 5 1.25 -1.34 2.13
N THR A 6 1.13 -0.74 0.97
CA THR A 6 -0.05 0.04 0.61
C THR A 6 -0.99 -0.80 -0.23
N GLY A 7 -2.29 -0.69 0.02
CA GLY A 7 -3.30 -1.46 -0.70
C GLY A 7 -3.39 -2.92 -0.26
N ALA A 8 -2.92 -3.24 0.94
CA ALA A 8 -2.89 -4.62 1.42
C ALA A 8 -4.26 -5.17 1.82
N ALA A 9 -5.29 -4.33 1.91
CA ALA A 9 -6.65 -4.81 2.10
C ALA A 9 -7.29 -5.29 0.79
N GLY A 10 -6.63 -5.07 -0.36
CA GLY A 10 -7.06 -5.64 -1.63
C GLY A 10 -6.70 -7.12 -1.73
N PHE A 11 -7.20 -7.78 -2.79
CA PHE A 11 -7.04 -9.22 -2.95
C PHE A 11 -5.56 -9.64 -3.05
N ILE A 12 -4.82 -9.01 -3.96
CA ILE A 12 -3.41 -9.39 -4.18
C ILE A 12 -2.54 -8.95 -3.01
N GLY A 13 -2.74 -7.72 -2.53
CA GLY A 13 -1.95 -7.18 -1.44
C GLY A 13 -2.13 -7.96 -0.15
N SER A 14 -3.36 -8.40 0.16
CA SER A 14 -3.62 -9.19 1.35
C SER A 14 -2.90 -10.54 1.30
N HIS A 15 -2.90 -11.20 0.15
CA HIS A 15 -2.18 -12.47 -0.03
C HIS A 15 -0.67 -12.29 0.17
N PHE A 16 -0.13 -11.18 -0.32
CA PHE A 16 1.28 -10.87 -0.08
C PHE A 16 1.59 -10.75 1.41
N VAL A 17 0.75 -10.00 2.16
CA VAL A 17 0.97 -9.81 3.59
C VAL A 17 0.87 -11.12 4.35
N LEU A 18 -0.16 -11.93 4.07
CA LEU A 18 -0.34 -13.23 4.72
C LEU A 18 0.87 -14.12 4.51
N ARG A 19 1.38 -14.19 3.28
CA ARG A 19 2.53 -15.00 2.95
C ARG A 19 3.80 -14.47 3.59
N HIS A 20 3.98 -13.16 3.59
CA HIS A 20 5.18 -12.55 4.17
C HIS A 20 5.25 -12.79 5.68
N VAL A 21 4.13 -12.63 6.39
CA VAL A 21 4.07 -12.90 7.84
C VAL A 21 4.42 -14.37 8.12
N ALA A 22 3.90 -15.29 7.32
CA ALA A 22 4.16 -16.72 7.51
C ALA A 22 5.64 -17.09 7.29
N ASN A 23 6.29 -16.45 6.30
CA ASN A 23 7.66 -16.78 5.92
C ASN A 23 8.72 -15.96 6.66
N HIS A 24 8.35 -14.76 7.12
CA HIS A 24 9.25 -13.82 7.77
C HIS A 24 8.58 -13.18 8.99
N PRO A 25 8.30 -13.99 10.04
CA PRO A 25 7.57 -13.49 11.20
C PRO A 25 8.33 -12.44 12.01
N GLU A 26 9.64 -12.32 11.78
CA GLU A 26 10.48 -11.31 12.44
C GLU A 26 10.37 -9.91 11.84
N ASP A 27 9.81 -9.82 10.63
CA ASP A 27 9.70 -8.52 9.94
C ASP A 27 8.53 -7.71 10.48
N THR A 28 8.71 -6.38 10.52
CA THR A 28 7.64 -5.45 10.88
C THR A 28 6.86 -5.07 9.63
N ILE A 29 5.54 -5.16 9.69
CA ILE A 29 4.67 -4.79 8.59
C ILE A 29 3.66 -3.73 9.04
N VAL A 30 3.66 -2.59 8.37
CA VAL A 30 2.64 -1.55 8.50
C VAL A 30 1.83 -1.55 7.22
N VAL A 31 0.51 -1.63 7.34
CA VAL A 31 -0.40 -1.62 6.20
C VAL A 31 -1.10 -0.28 6.14
N LEU A 32 -1.04 0.37 4.99
CA LEU A 32 -1.77 1.60 4.71
C LEU A 32 -2.78 1.33 3.59
N ASP A 33 -4.06 1.50 3.87
CA ASP A 33 -5.10 1.26 2.89
C ASP A 33 -6.24 2.26 3.05
N LYS A 34 -6.75 2.72 1.94
CA LYS A 34 -7.85 3.67 1.90
C LYS A 34 -9.22 2.99 2.07
N LEU A 35 -9.27 1.67 1.93
CA LEU A 35 -10.50 0.86 2.02
C LEU A 35 -11.55 1.30 1.00
N THR A 36 -11.13 1.38 -0.27
CA THR A 36 -12.05 1.63 -1.38
C THR A 36 -12.84 0.37 -1.74
N TYR A 37 -13.66 0.44 -2.77
CA TYR A 37 -14.57 -0.63 -3.16
C TYR A 37 -13.93 -2.00 -3.35
N ALA A 38 -12.65 -2.05 -3.72
CA ALA A 38 -11.95 -3.30 -3.96
C ALA A 38 -11.29 -3.88 -2.70
N ALA A 39 -11.34 -3.15 -1.60
CA ALA A 39 -10.63 -3.51 -0.38
C ALA A 39 -11.58 -4.15 0.63
N ASP A 40 -11.05 -5.13 1.36
CA ASP A 40 -11.78 -5.77 2.45
C ASP A 40 -10.78 -6.08 3.56
N LYS A 41 -10.88 -5.33 4.65
CA LYS A 41 -9.95 -5.49 5.78
C LYS A 41 -9.99 -6.91 6.37
N SER A 42 -11.11 -7.62 6.21
CA SER A 42 -11.24 -8.99 6.73
C SER A 42 -10.25 -9.97 6.08
N PHE A 43 -9.71 -9.66 4.89
CA PHE A 43 -8.66 -10.46 4.29
C PHE A 43 -7.41 -10.55 5.17
N LEU A 44 -7.20 -9.59 6.05
CA LEU A 44 -6.03 -9.52 6.93
C LEU A 44 -6.31 -10.06 8.34
N ASP A 45 -7.53 -10.50 8.63
CA ASP A 45 -7.88 -11.01 9.96
C ASP A 45 -6.92 -12.08 10.48
N PRO A 46 -6.46 -13.06 9.66
CA PRO A 46 -5.55 -14.09 10.15
C PRO A 46 -4.22 -13.56 10.69
N VAL A 47 -3.81 -12.36 10.29
CA VAL A 47 -2.52 -11.76 10.69
C VAL A 47 -2.70 -10.43 11.42
N GLU A 48 -3.90 -10.13 11.87
CA GLU A 48 -4.23 -8.84 12.49
C GLU A 48 -3.26 -8.49 13.63
N ASP A 49 -2.89 -9.47 14.44
CA ASP A 49 -2.00 -9.24 15.58
C ASP A 49 -0.53 -9.07 15.16
N ALA A 50 -0.19 -9.44 13.93
CA ALA A 50 1.19 -9.40 13.43
C ALA A 50 1.49 -8.15 12.62
N ILE A 51 0.48 -7.30 12.35
CA ILE A 51 0.63 -6.11 11.53
C ILE A 51 0.08 -4.88 12.26
N THR A 52 0.49 -3.70 11.78
CA THR A 52 -0.13 -2.43 12.18
C THR A 52 -0.95 -1.94 11.01
N PHE A 53 -2.25 -1.78 11.19
CA PHE A 53 -3.15 -1.32 10.13
C PHE A 53 -3.47 0.16 10.30
N VAL A 54 -3.30 0.94 9.23
CA VAL A 54 -3.64 2.36 9.18
C VAL A 54 -4.56 2.60 8.00
N GLU A 55 -5.72 3.19 8.24
CA GLU A 55 -6.60 3.62 7.17
C GLU A 55 -6.20 5.02 6.73
N GLY A 56 -5.91 5.19 5.43
CA GLY A 56 -5.50 6.49 4.90
C GLY A 56 -5.17 6.42 3.42
N ASP A 57 -4.89 7.58 2.85
CA ASP A 57 -4.63 7.76 1.43
C ASP A 57 -3.13 7.87 1.18
N ILE A 58 -2.61 7.12 0.20
CA ILE A 58 -1.20 7.20 -0.18
C ILE A 58 -0.81 8.58 -0.71
N ALA A 59 -1.77 9.36 -1.18
CA ALA A 59 -1.52 10.73 -1.62
C ALA A 59 -1.29 11.69 -0.46
N ASP A 60 -1.56 11.28 0.77
CA ASP A 60 -1.28 12.07 1.96
C ASP A 60 0.20 11.93 2.33
N GLN A 61 1.03 12.80 1.77
CA GLN A 61 2.49 12.74 1.96
C GLN A 61 2.88 12.86 3.43
N ALA A 62 2.19 13.68 4.20
CA ALA A 62 2.49 13.84 5.62
C ALA A 62 2.27 12.54 6.38
N LEU A 63 1.19 11.82 6.07
CA LEU A 63 0.90 10.52 6.70
C LEU A 63 1.95 9.48 6.31
N VAL A 64 2.29 9.37 5.02
CA VAL A 64 3.28 8.41 4.55
C VAL A 64 4.64 8.70 5.18
N THR A 65 5.05 9.95 5.23
CA THR A 65 6.32 10.36 5.87
C THR A 65 6.33 9.94 7.34
N LYS A 66 5.24 10.21 8.05
CA LYS A 66 5.13 9.85 9.46
C LYS A 66 5.27 8.35 9.67
N LEU A 67 4.59 7.55 8.85
CA LEU A 67 4.67 6.09 8.96
C LEU A 67 6.08 5.58 8.70
N ILE A 68 6.76 6.12 7.69
CA ILE A 68 8.13 5.74 7.37
C ILE A 68 9.06 6.04 8.55
N GLU A 69 8.94 7.22 9.14
CA GLU A 69 9.82 7.64 10.22
C GLU A 69 9.49 6.94 11.54
N ASP A 70 8.20 6.84 11.90
CA ASP A 70 7.78 6.25 13.17
C ASP A 70 8.09 4.76 13.26
N HIS A 71 8.05 4.05 12.14
CA HIS A 71 8.24 2.60 12.09
C HIS A 71 9.58 2.19 11.48
N SER A 72 10.44 3.15 11.20
CA SER A 72 11.77 2.91 10.60
C SER A 72 11.66 2.05 9.34
N ILE A 73 10.73 2.40 8.47
CA ILE A 73 10.46 1.66 7.24
C ILE A 73 11.68 1.70 6.32
N ASP A 74 12.07 0.56 5.80
CA ASP A 74 13.16 0.42 4.84
C ASP A 74 12.68 0.00 3.45
N THR A 75 11.45 -0.51 3.34
CA THR A 75 10.89 -0.97 2.06
C THR A 75 9.40 -0.60 2.00
N VAL A 76 9.00 0.01 0.90
CA VAL A 76 7.60 0.29 0.59
C VAL A 76 7.17 -0.62 -0.55
N VAL A 77 6.09 -1.38 -0.35
CA VAL A 77 5.49 -2.21 -1.39
C VAL A 77 4.12 -1.63 -1.72
N ASN A 78 3.97 -1.11 -2.91
CA ASN A 78 2.78 -0.35 -3.30
C ASN A 78 1.82 -1.20 -4.14
N PHE A 79 0.70 -1.62 -3.54
CA PHE A 79 -0.41 -2.30 -4.21
C PHE A 79 -1.64 -1.38 -4.32
N ALA A 80 -1.52 -0.10 -4.05
CA ALA A 80 -2.67 0.79 -3.88
C ALA A 80 -3.30 1.26 -5.19
N ALA A 81 -2.96 0.64 -6.32
CA ALA A 81 -3.54 1.02 -7.60
C ALA A 81 -4.97 0.47 -7.73
N GLU A 82 -5.88 1.30 -8.27
CA GLU A 82 -7.21 0.84 -8.65
C GLU A 82 -7.09 -0.03 -9.90
N SER A 83 -7.59 -1.27 -9.83
CA SER A 83 -7.44 -2.24 -10.91
C SER A 83 -8.74 -2.63 -11.59
N HIS A 84 -9.89 -2.11 -11.12
CA HIS A 84 -11.20 -2.46 -11.67
C HIS A 84 -11.58 -1.50 -12.79
N VAL A 85 -11.40 -1.95 -14.03
CA VAL A 85 -11.61 -1.14 -15.22
C VAL A 85 -13.05 -0.63 -15.33
N ASP A 86 -14.04 -1.44 -14.98
CA ASP A 86 -15.45 -1.04 -15.07
C ASP A 86 -15.74 0.18 -14.21
N ASN A 87 -15.16 0.25 -13.02
CA ASN A 87 -15.35 1.40 -12.15
C ASN A 87 -14.61 2.63 -12.67
N SER A 88 -13.47 2.45 -13.31
CA SER A 88 -12.73 3.58 -13.90
C SER A 88 -13.43 4.15 -15.13
N ILE A 89 -14.24 3.35 -15.82
CA ILE A 89 -15.03 3.81 -16.96
C ILE A 89 -16.15 4.74 -16.50
N SER A 90 -16.83 4.41 -15.40
CA SER A 90 -17.94 5.22 -14.90
C SER A 90 -17.45 6.47 -14.16
N ASP A 91 -16.33 6.40 -13.46
CA ASP A 91 -15.72 7.56 -12.79
C ASP A 91 -14.22 7.35 -12.71
N ALA A 92 -13.48 8.08 -13.52
CA ALA A 92 -12.03 7.97 -13.61
C ALA A 92 -11.28 8.69 -12.48
N THR A 93 -11.94 9.56 -11.71
CA THR A 93 -11.27 10.38 -10.69
C THR A 93 -10.59 9.54 -9.61
N PRO A 94 -11.24 8.54 -8.99
CA PRO A 94 -10.55 7.70 -8.00
C PRO A 94 -9.40 6.92 -8.60
N PHE A 95 -9.54 6.44 -9.84
CA PHE A 95 -8.49 5.70 -10.53
C PHE A 95 -7.26 6.57 -10.77
N LEU A 96 -7.46 7.80 -11.29
CA LEU A 96 -6.37 8.75 -11.50
C LEU A 96 -5.70 9.14 -10.18
N HIS A 97 -6.49 9.41 -9.15
CA HIS A 97 -5.95 9.78 -7.84
C HIS A 97 -5.02 8.71 -7.30
N THR A 98 -5.45 7.43 -7.32
CA THR A 98 -4.65 6.35 -6.78
C THR A 98 -3.44 6.02 -7.64
N ASN A 99 -3.62 5.93 -8.97
CA ASN A 99 -2.56 5.43 -9.85
C ASN A 99 -1.54 6.49 -10.23
N VAL A 100 -1.93 7.74 -10.32
CA VAL A 100 -1.03 8.83 -10.75
C VAL A 100 -0.60 9.66 -9.55
N ILE A 101 -1.55 10.29 -8.87
CA ILE A 101 -1.25 11.22 -7.78
C ILE A 101 -0.70 10.49 -6.57
N GLY A 102 -1.28 9.34 -6.23
CA GLY A 102 -0.83 8.54 -5.08
C GLY A 102 0.58 8.01 -5.27
N THR A 103 0.89 7.46 -6.44
CA THR A 103 2.22 6.94 -6.73
C THR A 103 3.25 8.07 -6.74
N GLN A 104 2.90 9.22 -7.32
CA GLN A 104 3.78 10.38 -7.30
C GLN A 104 4.07 10.84 -5.87
N ALA A 105 3.07 10.85 -5.01
CA ALA A 105 3.25 11.24 -3.61
C ALA A 105 4.22 10.32 -2.89
N ILE A 106 4.12 9.00 -3.12
CA ILE A 106 5.05 8.03 -2.53
C ILE A 106 6.48 8.28 -3.03
N ILE A 107 6.65 8.51 -4.32
CA ILE A 107 7.97 8.77 -4.91
C ILE A 107 8.58 10.03 -4.29
N GLU A 108 7.81 11.09 -4.12
CA GLU A 108 8.31 12.33 -3.51
C GLU A 108 8.78 12.12 -2.08
N VAL A 109 8.05 11.33 -1.30
CA VAL A 109 8.45 11.00 0.07
C VAL A 109 9.74 10.17 0.08
N ILE A 110 9.85 9.18 -0.82
CA ILE A 110 11.03 8.31 -0.89
C ILE A 110 12.27 9.08 -1.31
N LYS A 111 12.15 10.10 -2.17
CA LYS A 111 13.28 10.95 -2.54
C LYS A 111 13.92 11.60 -1.31
N GLU A 112 13.13 11.91 -0.29
CA GLU A 112 13.64 12.51 0.95
C GLU A 112 14.15 11.46 1.94
N HIS A 113 13.96 10.17 1.61
CA HIS A 113 14.38 9.05 2.45
C HIS A 113 15.16 8.04 1.59
N PRO A 114 16.38 8.37 1.17
CA PRO A 114 17.12 7.57 0.18
C PRO A 114 17.47 6.14 0.63
N HIS A 115 17.35 5.85 1.91
CA HIS A 115 17.53 4.49 2.44
C HIS A 115 16.31 3.59 2.19
N VAL A 116 15.17 4.16 1.78
CA VAL A 116 13.92 3.41 1.57
C VAL A 116 13.87 2.90 0.13
N ARG A 117 13.54 1.61 0.00
CA ARG A 117 13.37 0.95 -1.29
C ARG A 117 11.90 0.92 -1.67
N LEU A 118 11.59 1.16 -2.95
CA LEU A 118 10.22 1.08 -3.46
C LEU A 118 10.07 -0.12 -4.37
N VAL A 119 9.06 -0.95 -4.09
CA VAL A 119 8.57 -1.99 -5.00
C VAL A 119 7.16 -1.60 -5.42
N HIS A 120 6.98 -1.29 -6.69
CA HIS A 120 5.67 -0.86 -7.21
C HIS A 120 5.07 -1.99 -8.04
N ILE A 121 3.89 -2.46 -7.61
CA ILE A 121 3.17 -3.51 -8.33
C ILE A 121 2.18 -2.83 -9.27
N SER A 122 2.50 -2.89 -10.56
CA SER A 122 1.69 -2.29 -11.61
C SER A 122 0.71 -3.33 -12.16
N THR A 123 -0.41 -2.87 -12.70
CA THR A 123 -1.37 -3.74 -13.35
C THR A 123 -1.01 -3.87 -14.83
N ASP A 124 -1.53 -4.92 -15.49
CA ASP A 124 -1.39 -5.10 -16.93
C ASP A 124 -2.36 -4.19 -17.70
N GLU A 125 -3.17 -3.42 -17.02
CA GLU A 125 -4.15 -2.49 -17.60
C GLU A 125 -3.61 -1.08 -17.75
N VAL A 126 -2.31 -0.89 -17.57
CA VAL A 126 -1.65 0.41 -17.74
C VAL A 126 -1.71 0.86 -19.21
N TYR A 127 -1.76 -0.07 -20.13
CA TYR A 127 -1.85 0.20 -21.55
C TYR A 127 -3.31 0.16 -21.98
#